data_93a993a4eec69d7acdf3253b05f63529
#
_entry.id   93a993a4eec69d7acdf3253b05f63529
#
_cell.length_a   1.000
_cell.length_b   1.000
_cell.length_c   1.000
_cell.angle_alpha   90.00
_cell.angle_beta   90.00
_cell.angle_gamma   90.00
#
_symmetry.space_group_name_H-M   'P 1'
#
loop_
_entity.id
_entity.type
_entity.pdbx_description
1 polymer ?
#
loop_
_entity_poly.entity_id
_entity_poly.type
_entity_poly.pdbx_seq_one_letter_code
_entity_poly.pdbx_strand_id
1 'polypeptide(L)'
;MEQLMKTAPNFPAGLHVFERGWLSANNILFTDGDKSLLVDSGYCTHSSQTLSLVEGVLGQRPLDILVNTHLHSDHCGGNAALQVRYPDLQTLIPPGHAQQVAQWDAVALTYLPTGQLCPRFRFNQTLQPGKKIHFGATEWQIHAASGHDPHSVIFFEPTGRLLISADALWENGFGVVFPELEGADAFAEVAATLDLIERLDPQTIIPGHGRVFTYTPEVLVQARQRLDSFIANPVKHARHAVKVLIKFKLLEVQRQLTDEFSQWAMTTPYFEQIRSRFFGSIPIDQWTDQLCAELIAAGVARKEGRYILNS
;
A
#
# COMPACT_ATOMS: atom_id res chain seq x y z
N MET A 1 2.00 -30.73 -23.20
CA MET A 1 1.82 -29.73 -22.11
C MET A 1 2.93 -28.70 -22.29
N GLU A 2 2.68 -27.69 -23.08
CA GLU A 2 3.57 -26.53 -23.23
C GLU A 2 3.47 -25.69 -21.98
N GLN A 3 4.54 -25.66 -21.20
CA GLN A 3 4.75 -24.67 -20.18
C GLN A 3 4.92 -23.34 -20.91
N LEU A 4 3.88 -22.50 -20.92
CA LEU A 4 3.97 -21.10 -21.31
C LEU A 4 5.07 -20.48 -20.46
N MET A 5 6.25 -20.30 -21.04
CA MET A 5 7.26 -19.42 -20.46
C MET A 5 6.63 -18.04 -20.36
N LYS A 6 6.28 -17.61 -19.12
CA LYS A 6 5.90 -16.24 -18.86
C LYS A 6 7.13 -15.39 -19.21
N THR A 7 7.09 -14.73 -20.34
CA THR A 7 8.10 -13.73 -20.71
C THR A 7 8.11 -12.67 -19.64
N ALA A 8 9.30 -12.33 -19.12
CA ALA A 8 9.46 -11.21 -18.20
C ALA A 8 8.83 -9.96 -18.85
N PRO A 9 8.14 -9.11 -18.07
CA PRO A 9 7.54 -7.89 -18.61
C PRO A 9 8.63 -7.06 -19.28
N ASN A 10 8.36 -6.61 -20.51
CA ASN A 10 9.28 -5.75 -21.24
C ASN A 10 9.08 -4.30 -20.76
N PHE A 11 9.85 -3.90 -19.75
CA PHE A 11 9.83 -2.54 -19.24
C PHE A 11 10.59 -1.58 -20.17
N PRO A 12 10.19 -0.29 -20.22
CA PRO A 12 11.03 0.76 -20.78
C PRO A 12 12.43 0.75 -20.19
N ALA A 13 13.41 1.16 -20.96
CA ALA A 13 14.78 1.35 -20.46
C ALA A 13 14.76 2.22 -19.22
N GLY A 14 15.57 1.90 -18.21
CA GLY A 14 15.68 2.67 -16.97
C GLY A 14 14.51 2.55 -15.99
N LEU A 15 13.50 1.72 -16.26
CA LEU A 15 12.47 1.39 -15.28
C LEU A 15 12.89 0.14 -14.49
N HIS A 16 12.98 0.29 -13.17
CA HIS A 16 13.32 -0.77 -12.23
C HIS A 16 12.19 -0.95 -11.23
N VAL A 17 11.67 -2.17 -11.08
CA VAL A 17 10.68 -2.50 -10.05
C VAL A 17 11.36 -3.31 -8.96
N PHE A 18 11.34 -2.78 -7.74
CA PHE A 18 11.76 -3.51 -6.55
C PHE A 18 10.53 -4.14 -5.93
N GLU A 19 10.28 -5.42 -6.25
CA GLU A 19 9.22 -6.18 -5.59
C GLU A 19 9.57 -6.40 -4.13
N ARG A 20 8.66 -5.99 -3.24
CA ARG A 20 8.85 -6.03 -1.79
C ARG A 20 7.90 -7.04 -1.16
N GLY A 21 8.11 -7.32 0.11
CA GLY A 21 7.15 -8.10 0.89
C GLY A 21 5.94 -7.27 1.33
N TRP A 22 5.02 -7.90 2.06
CA TRP A 22 3.75 -7.28 2.46
C TRP A 22 3.88 -6.11 3.46
N LEU A 23 5.02 -5.93 4.13
CA LEU A 23 5.24 -4.80 5.04
C LEU A 23 5.64 -3.51 4.31
N SER A 24 6.10 -3.60 3.07
CA SER A 24 6.47 -2.44 2.26
C SER A 24 5.84 -2.58 0.89
N ALA A 25 5.30 -1.50 0.37
CA ALA A 25 4.90 -1.43 -1.01
C ALA A 25 6.10 -1.60 -1.95
N ASN A 26 5.84 -2.05 -3.16
CA ASN A 26 6.81 -2.09 -4.25
C ASN A 26 7.32 -0.66 -4.52
N ASN A 27 8.61 -0.55 -4.82
CA ASN A 27 9.20 0.73 -5.18
C ASN A 27 9.53 0.70 -6.67
N ILE A 28 9.20 1.76 -7.42
CA ILE A 28 9.44 1.83 -8.86
C ILE A 28 10.39 2.99 -9.13
N LEU A 29 11.61 2.65 -9.60
CA LEU A 29 12.66 3.63 -9.86
C LEU A 29 12.82 3.85 -11.37
N PHE A 30 12.84 5.10 -11.78
CA PHE A 30 13.08 5.57 -13.14
C PHE A 30 14.42 6.27 -13.22
N THR A 31 15.25 5.90 -14.20
CA THR A 31 16.65 6.40 -14.34
C THR A 31 17.02 6.85 -15.74
N ASP A 32 16.12 6.76 -16.71
CA ASP A 32 16.35 7.04 -18.14
C ASP A 32 16.16 8.52 -18.54
N GLY A 33 15.74 9.39 -17.60
CA GLY A 33 15.62 10.81 -17.80
C GLY A 33 16.80 11.62 -17.23
N ASP A 34 16.72 12.94 -17.37
CA ASP A 34 17.66 13.89 -16.75
C ASP A 34 17.62 13.82 -15.22
N LYS A 35 16.47 13.46 -14.67
CA LYS A 35 16.21 13.29 -13.25
C LYS A 35 15.81 11.85 -12.94
N SER A 36 16.33 11.33 -11.83
CA SER A 36 15.88 10.07 -11.27
C SER A 36 14.59 10.26 -10.47
N LEU A 37 13.70 9.29 -10.52
CA LEU A 37 12.42 9.35 -9.81
C LEU A 37 12.09 8.02 -9.18
N LEU A 38 11.61 8.05 -7.93
CA LEU A 38 11.11 6.89 -7.20
C LEU A 38 9.61 7.04 -6.93
N VAL A 39 8.83 6.01 -7.23
CA VAL A 39 7.43 5.90 -6.79
C VAL A 39 7.38 5.00 -5.57
N ASP A 40 6.84 5.53 -4.48
CA ASP A 40 6.72 4.96 -3.14
C ASP A 40 8.06 4.57 -2.50
N SER A 41 8.11 4.60 -1.17
CA SER A 41 9.35 4.44 -0.39
C SER A 41 9.37 3.26 0.57
N GLY A 42 8.24 2.54 0.69
CA GLY A 42 8.11 1.43 1.61
C GLY A 42 7.91 1.86 3.08
N TYR A 43 7.86 0.87 3.96
CA TYR A 43 7.66 1.06 5.41
C TYR A 43 8.95 1.54 6.11
N CYS A 44 8.80 2.34 7.16
CA CYS A 44 9.94 3.01 7.81
C CYS A 44 11.00 2.06 8.37
N THR A 45 10.63 0.88 8.89
CA THR A 45 11.61 -0.10 9.38
C THR A 45 12.44 -0.74 8.27
N HIS A 46 11.99 -0.64 7.02
CA HIS A 46 12.68 -1.10 5.82
C HIS A 46 13.44 0.02 5.07
N SER A 47 13.54 1.22 5.66
CA SER A 47 14.20 2.37 5.00
C SER A 47 15.63 2.09 4.56
N SER A 48 16.42 1.37 5.37
CA SER A 48 17.79 0.99 5.00
C SER A 48 17.83 0.10 3.77
N GLN A 49 16.87 -0.82 3.63
CA GLN A 49 16.76 -1.69 2.46
C GLN A 49 16.35 -0.87 1.22
N THR A 50 15.38 0.05 1.36
CA THR A 50 14.97 0.94 0.27
C THR A 50 16.16 1.79 -0.21
N LEU A 51 16.92 2.39 0.72
CA LEU A 51 18.13 3.15 0.39
C LEU A 51 19.14 2.28 -0.37
N SER A 52 19.44 1.07 0.11
CA SER A 52 20.38 0.17 -0.54
C SER A 52 19.95 -0.24 -1.96
N LEU A 53 18.65 -0.48 -2.18
CA LEU A 53 18.10 -0.81 -3.50
C LEU A 53 18.23 0.37 -4.47
N VAL A 54 17.89 1.57 -4.03
CA VAL A 54 17.99 2.80 -4.83
C VAL A 54 19.45 3.12 -5.15
N GLU A 55 20.33 3.10 -4.16
CA GLU A 55 21.76 3.35 -4.34
C GLU A 55 22.43 2.29 -5.23
N GLY A 56 22.01 1.03 -5.14
CA GLY A 56 22.51 -0.05 -5.99
C GLY A 56 22.28 0.19 -7.48
N VAL A 57 21.23 0.91 -7.85
CA VAL A 57 20.92 1.29 -9.24
C VAL A 57 21.51 2.65 -9.60
N LEU A 58 21.36 3.66 -8.73
CA LEU A 58 21.79 5.03 -9.02
C LEU A 58 23.32 5.21 -8.92
N GLY A 59 24.02 4.39 -8.13
CA GLY A 59 25.43 4.58 -7.83
C GLY A 59 25.66 5.91 -7.12
N GLN A 60 26.39 6.82 -7.74
CA GLN A 60 26.67 8.16 -7.22
C GLN A 60 25.66 9.24 -7.65
N ARG A 61 24.68 8.90 -8.49
CA ARG A 61 23.63 9.82 -8.90
C ARG A 61 22.70 10.11 -7.71
N PRO A 62 22.19 11.35 -7.58
CA PRO A 62 21.17 11.63 -6.58
C PRO A 62 19.83 10.99 -6.96
N LEU A 63 18.95 10.83 -5.96
CA LEU A 63 17.52 10.68 -6.20
C LEU A 63 16.91 12.08 -6.20
N ASP A 64 16.31 12.48 -7.33
CA ASP A 64 15.83 13.84 -7.54
C ASP A 64 14.36 14.01 -7.14
N ILE A 65 13.53 13.01 -7.42
CA ILE A 65 12.08 13.09 -7.23
C ILE A 65 11.58 11.84 -6.52
N LEU A 66 10.73 12.04 -5.53
CA LEU A 66 9.95 11.01 -4.85
C LEU A 66 8.46 11.30 -5.06
N VAL A 67 7.71 10.30 -5.49
CA VAL A 67 6.26 10.40 -5.72
C VAL A 67 5.57 9.37 -4.85
N ASN A 68 4.55 9.75 -4.08
CA ASN A 68 3.71 8.79 -3.39
C ASN A 68 2.38 8.59 -4.10
N THR A 69 1.96 7.33 -4.24
CA THR A 69 0.65 6.95 -4.79
C THR A 69 -0.47 7.28 -3.81
N HIS A 70 -0.23 7.04 -2.54
CA HIS A 70 -1.07 7.43 -1.40
C HIS A 70 -0.22 7.46 -0.12
N LEU A 71 -0.82 7.82 1.02
CA LEU A 71 -0.07 8.10 2.23
C LEU A 71 -0.22 7.04 3.33
N HIS A 72 -0.53 5.79 3.00
CA HIS A 72 -0.36 4.71 3.97
C HIS A 72 1.12 4.51 4.30
N SER A 73 1.39 4.08 5.52
CA SER A 73 2.74 4.04 6.09
C SER A 73 3.71 3.12 5.34
N ASP A 74 3.21 2.11 4.67
CA ASP A 74 3.96 1.15 3.86
C ASP A 74 4.30 1.66 2.45
N HIS A 75 3.71 2.79 2.05
CA HIS A 75 4.04 3.51 0.82
C HIS A 75 4.93 4.73 1.05
N CYS A 76 4.74 5.45 2.17
CA CYS A 76 5.45 6.70 2.43
C CYS A 76 6.36 6.69 3.67
N GLY A 77 6.43 5.57 4.41
CA GLY A 77 7.21 5.48 5.65
C GLY A 77 8.72 5.69 5.47
N GLY A 78 9.26 5.38 4.29
CA GLY A 78 10.66 5.61 3.95
C GLY A 78 10.99 7.04 3.53
N ASN A 79 9.99 7.92 3.33
CA ASN A 79 10.19 9.28 2.82
C ASN A 79 11.22 10.08 3.64
N ALA A 80 11.08 10.06 4.97
CA ALA A 80 11.98 10.80 5.85
C ALA A 80 13.44 10.36 5.70
N ALA A 81 13.70 9.06 5.60
CA ALA A 81 15.04 8.52 5.43
C ALA A 81 15.65 8.91 4.08
N LEU A 82 14.85 8.86 3.00
CA LEU A 82 15.27 9.32 1.68
C LEU A 82 15.57 10.82 1.68
N GLN A 83 14.78 11.64 2.36
CA GLN A 83 15.03 13.09 2.48
C GLN A 83 16.27 13.44 3.29
N VAL A 84 16.64 12.62 4.27
CA VAL A 84 17.92 12.76 4.99
C VAL A 84 19.09 12.41 4.08
N ARG A 85 18.97 11.31 3.30
CA ARG A 85 20.02 10.86 2.39
C ARG A 85 20.21 11.74 1.16
N TYR A 86 19.11 12.31 0.66
CA TYR A 86 19.07 13.19 -0.53
C TYR A 86 18.42 14.52 -0.15
N PRO A 87 19.20 15.50 0.35
CA PRO A 87 18.64 16.77 0.90
C PRO A 87 17.84 17.61 -0.11
N ASP A 88 18.16 17.49 -1.40
CA ASP A 88 17.50 18.23 -2.49
C ASP A 88 16.31 17.47 -3.10
N LEU A 89 15.97 16.32 -2.54
CA LEU A 89 14.86 15.46 -2.99
C LEU A 89 13.53 16.22 -3.01
N GLN A 90 12.91 16.29 -4.18
CA GLN A 90 11.57 16.85 -4.35
C GLN A 90 10.53 15.77 -4.12
N THR A 91 9.67 15.96 -3.13
CA THR A 91 8.62 14.99 -2.78
C THR A 91 7.25 15.48 -3.25
N LEU A 92 6.55 14.65 -4.03
CA LEU A 92 5.20 14.88 -4.53
C LEU A 92 4.24 13.89 -3.86
N ILE A 93 3.14 14.39 -3.33
CA ILE A 93 2.12 13.60 -2.65
C ILE A 93 0.74 13.79 -3.29
N PRO A 94 -0.24 12.89 -3.07
CA PRO A 94 -1.63 13.14 -3.43
C PRO A 94 -2.18 14.42 -2.79
N PRO A 95 -3.18 15.10 -3.40
CA PRO A 95 -3.58 16.43 -2.95
C PRO A 95 -4.34 16.45 -1.62
N GLY A 96 -5.11 15.42 -1.31
CA GLY A 96 -6.12 15.46 -0.25
C GLY A 96 -5.58 15.62 1.18
N HIS A 97 -4.40 15.08 1.48
CA HIS A 97 -3.79 15.13 2.82
C HIS A 97 -2.64 16.14 2.94
N ALA A 98 -2.50 17.07 2.00
CA ALA A 98 -1.39 18.04 2.00
C ALA A 98 -1.33 18.88 3.29
N GLN A 99 -2.48 19.33 3.81
CA GLN A 99 -2.54 20.08 5.05
C GLN A 99 -2.13 19.23 6.25
N GLN A 100 -2.59 17.99 6.33
CA GLN A 100 -2.28 17.05 7.40
C GLN A 100 -0.79 16.71 7.43
N VAL A 101 -0.16 16.52 6.27
CA VAL A 101 1.29 16.32 6.17
C VAL A 101 2.05 17.58 6.59
N ALA A 102 1.64 18.77 6.16
CA ALA A 102 2.29 20.02 6.54
C ALA A 102 2.27 20.24 8.06
N GLN A 103 1.14 19.99 8.70
CA GLN A 103 0.95 20.09 10.15
C GLN A 103 1.47 18.86 10.90
N TRP A 104 1.63 17.73 10.22
CA TRP A 104 1.93 16.41 10.76
C TRP A 104 0.86 15.90 11.72
N ASP A 105 -0.36 15.86 11.24
CA ASP A 105 -1.48 15.28 11.98
C ASP A 105 -1.50 13.75 11.79
N ALA A 106 -0.77 13.04 12.65
CA ALA A 106 -0.65 11.59 12.59
C ALA A 106 -1.97 10.85 12.92
N VAL A 107 -2.97 11.54 13.46
CA VAL A 107 -4.32 10.98 13.66
C VAL A 107 -5.09 11.02 12.35
N ALA A 108 -5.18 12.16 11.71
CA ALA A 108 -5.86 12.31 10.43
C ALA A 108 -5.15 11.56 9.29
N LEU A 109 -3.83 11.36 9.38
CA LEU A 109 -3.04 10.51 8.49
C LEU A 109 -3.15 9.01 8.83
N THR A 110 -3.97 8.63 9.80
CA THR A 110 -4.29 7.27 10.24
C THR A 110 -3.16 6.47 10.89
N TYR A 111 -1.95 7.01 11.03
CA TYR A 111 -0.81 6.28 11.61
C TYR A 111 -1.05 5.90 13.07
N LEU A 112 -1.42 6.88 13.92
CA LEU A 112 -1.72 6.61 15.33
C LEU A 112 -2.96 5.74 15.53
N PRO A 113 -4.10 5.97 14.84
CA PRO A 113 -5.28 5.14 14.99
C PRO A 113 -5.06 3.68 14.63
N THR A 114 -4.21 3.39 13.64
CA THR A 114 -3.91 2.03 13.17
C THR A 114 -2.70 1.40 13.88
N GLY A 115 -2.02 2.16 14.74
CA GLY A 115 -0.82 1.70 15.46
C GLY A 115 0.39 1.47 14.57
N GLN A 116 0.47 2.19 13.46
CA GLN A 116 1.55 2.11 12.47
C GLN A 116 2.58 3.23 12.66
N LEU A 117 3.80 2.99 12.23
CA LEU A 117 4.91 3.95 12.32
C LEU A 117 5.12 4.65 10.97
N CYS A 118 5.14 5.99 11.01
CA CYS A 118 5.56 6.79 9.87
C CYS A 118 6.31 8.03 10.40
N PRO A 119 7.63 8.14 10.17
CA PRO A 119 8.39 9.32 10.54
C PRO A 119 7.95 10.55 9.74
N ARG A 120 7.94 11.71 10.41
CA ARG A 120 7.57 12.99 9.77
C ARG A 120 8.47 13.25 8.56
N PHE A 121 7.83 13.53 7.44
CA PHE A 121 8.48 13.95 6.19
C PHE A 121 7.89 15.28 5.70
N ARG A 122 8.52 15.88 4.70
CA ARG A 122 8.05 17.10 4.03
C ARG A 122 7.69 16.81 2.58
N PHE A 123 6.88 17.65 1.98
CA PHE A 123 6.59 17.58 0.54
C PHE A 123 6.77 18.95 -0.10
N ASN A 124 6.94 18.97 -1.41
CA ASN A 124 7.18 20.18 -2.21
C ASN A 124 5.94 20.53 -3.03
N GLN A 125 5.25 19.53 -3.57
CA GLN A 125 4.10 19.72 -4.46
C GLN A 125 3.07 18.62 -4.25
N THR A 126 1.85 18.87 -4.75
CA THR A 126 0.80 17.86 -4.83
C THR A 126 0.60 17.40 -6.27
N LEU A 127 0.35 16.11 -6.41
CA LEU A 127 -0.09 15.50 -7.66
C LEU A 127 -1.46 16.06 -8.06
N GLN A 128 -1.72 16.07 -9.37
CA GLN A 128 -2.98 16.60 -9.91
C GLN A 128 -3.63 15.55 -10.80
N PRO A 129 -4.62 14.78 -10.30
CA PRO A 129 -5.40 13.87 -11.16
C PRO A 129 -5.94 14.58 -12.40
N GLY A 130 -5.90 13.91 -13.54
CA GLY A 130 -6.26 14.46 -14.84
C GLY A 130 -5.11 15.20 -15.55
N LYS A 131 -3.96 15.37 -14.89
CA LYS A 131 -2.74 15.90 -15.50
C LYS A 131 -1.79 14.77 -15.89
N LYS A 132 -0.71 15.16 -16.57
CA LYS A 132 0.38 14.26 -16.96
C LYS A 132 1.64 14.62 -16.19
N ILE A 133 2.50 13.64 -16.02
CA ILE A 133 3.81 13.76 -15.38
C ILE A 133 4.83 12.92 -16.15
N HIS A 134 6.09 13.34 -16.16
CA HIS A 134 7.17 12.55 -16.78
C HIS A 134 7.87 11.72 -15.70
N PHE A 135 7.93 10.42 -15.93
CA PHE A 135 8.77 9.49 -15.21
C PHE A 135 9.87 9.01 -16.17
N GLY A 136 11.11 9.45 -15.91
CA GLY A 136 12.17 9.28 -16.88
C GLY A 136 11.85 10.00 -18.20
N ALA A 137 12.07 9.34 -19.31
CA ALA A 137 11.74 9.83 -20.65
C ALA A 137 10.26 9.67 -21.04
N THR A 138 9.44 9.03 -20.19
CA THR A 138 8.09 8.59 -20.53
C THR A 138 7.04 9.45 -19.87
N GLU A 139 5.98 9.80 -20.61
CA GLU A 139 4.83 10.58 -20.12
C GLU A 139 3.78 9.64 -19.52
N TRP A 140 3.36 9.91 -18.28
CA TRP A 140 2.36 9.18 -17.55
C TRP A 140 1.13 10.04 -17.25
N GLN A 141 -0.04 9.46 -17.34
CA GLN A 141 -1.31 10.06 -16.92
C GLN A 141 -1.52 9.81 -15.43
N ILE A 142 -1.94 10.84 -14.69
CA ILE A 142 -2.30 10.74 -13.27
C ILE A 142 -3.82 10.58 -13.19
N HIS A 143 -4.29 9.49 -12.60
CA HIS A 143 -5.71 9.26 -12.36
C HIS A 143 -6.00 9.18 -10.87
N ALA A 144 -7.12 9.75 -10.42
CA ALA A 144 -7.65 9.49 -9.09
C ALA A 144 -8.12 8.03 -9.01
N ALA A 145 -7.84 7.38 -7.90
CA ALA A 145 -8.16 5.97 -7.66
C ALA A 145 -8.65 5.78 -6.23
N SER A 146 -9.70 6.52 -5.87
CA SER A 146 -10.33 6.47 -4.54
C SER A 146 -10.88 5.08 -4.24
N GLY A 147 -11.05 4.79 -2.96
CA GLY A 147 -11.65 3.58 -2.42
C GLY A 147 -10.82 3.00 -1.30
N HIS A 148 -9.66 2.38 -1.60
CA HIS A 148 -8.72 1.91 -0.58
C HIS A 148 -8.20 3.06 0.30
N ASP A 149 -7.82 4.16 -0.33
CA ASP A 149 -7.56 5.46 0.27
C ASP A 149 -8.31 6.52 -0.54
N PRO A 150 -8.97 7.52 0.09
CA PRO A 150 -9.83 8.49 -0.62
C PRO A 150 -9.06 9.41 -1.56
N HIS A 151 -7.75 9.52 -1.41
CA HIS A 151 -6.88 10.43 -2.16
C HIS A 151 -5.83 9.71 -3.01
N SER A 152 -5.90 8.39 -3.08
CA SER A 152 -5.00 7.55 -3.86
C SER A 152 -4.99 7.95 -5.34
N VAL A 153 -3.82 7.81 -5.96
CA VAL A 153 -3.64 7.97 -7.40
C VAL A 153 -2.98 6.73 -8.00
N ILE A 154 -3.28 6.51 -9.28
CA ILE A 154 -2.62 5.52 -10.13
C ILE A 154 -2.00 6.24 -11.32
N PHE A 155 -0.98 5.61 -11.92
CA PHE A 155 -0.28 6.19 -13.06
C PHE A 155 -0.38 5.26 -14.25
N PHE A 156 -0.81 5.79 -15.39
CA PHE A 156 -0.96 5.03 -16.63
C PHE A 156 -0.08 5.57 -17.74
N GLU A 157 0.73 4.71 -18.33
CA GLU A 157 1.52 4.99 -19.53
C GLU A 157 0.81 4.37 -20.74
N PRO A 158 0.26 5.18 -21.65
CA PRO A 158 -0.65 4.69 -22.68
C PRO A 158 0.04 3.98 -23.86
N THR A 159 1.34 4.25 -24.12
CA THR A 159 2.05 3.67 -25.26
C THR A 159 2.37 2.18 -25.04
N GLY A 160 2.99 1.88 -23.91
CA GLY A 160 3.27 0.49 -23.46
C GLY A 160 2.14 -0.13 -22.67
N ARG A 161 1.07 0.64 -22.42
CA ARG A 161 -0.08 0.22 -21.60
C ARG A 161 0.34 -0.32 -20.23
N LEU A 162 1.25 0.44 -19.58
CA LEU A 162 1.73 0.15 -18.24
C LEU A 162 0.88 0.87 -17.20
N LEU A 163 0.48 0.17 -16.14
CA LEU A 163 -0.27 0.74 -15.02
C LEU A 163 0.49 0.54 -13.71
N ILE A 164 0.82 1.61 -13.02
CA ILE A 164 1.18 1.57 -11.60
C ILE A 164 -0.14 1.70 -10.85
N SER A 165 -0.65 0.57 -10.35
CA SER A 165 -1.98 0.48 -9.75
C SER A 165 -1.99 0.75 -8.25
N ALA A 166 -0.84 0.85 -7.60
CA ALA A 166 -0.77 0.93 -6.14
C ALA A 166 -1.65 -0.15 -5.48
N ASP A 167 -2.50 0.24 -4.54
CA ASP A 167 -3.39 -0.68 -3.83
C ASP A 167 -4.82 -0.72 -4.38
N ALA A 168 -5.04 -0.05 -5.53
CA ALA A 168 -6.31 -0.10 -6.23
C ALA A 168 -6.55 -1.45 -6.93
N LEU A 169 -5.49 -2.13 -7.39
CA LEU A 169 -5.59 -3.46 -8.01
C LEU A 169 -4.28 -4.25 -7.84
N TRP A 170 -4.39 -5.46 -7.31
CA TRP A 170 -3.34 -6.48 -7.23
C TRP A 170 -3.69 -7.67 -8.12
N GLU A 171 -2.79 -8.63 -8.30
CA GLU A 171 -3.08 -9.87 -9.05
C GLU A 171 -4.27 -10.63 -8.44
N ASN A 172 -4.49 -10.54 -7.13
CA ASN A 172 -5.54 -11.23 -6.40
C ASN A 172 -6.41 -10.28 -5.56
N GLY A 173 -6.94 -9.23 -6.17
CA GLY A 173 -7.85 -8.27 -5.54
C GLY A 173 -7.26 -6.89 -5.36
N PHE A 174 -7.49 -6.26 -4.20
CA PHE A 174 -7.11 -4.86 -3.90
C PHE A 174 -6.87 -4.69 -2.39
N GLY A 175 -6.33 -3.54 -2.00
CA GLY A 175 -6.07 -3.15 -0.61
C GLY A 175 -7.33 -3.10 0.26
N VAL A 176 -7.16 -3.16 1.59
CA VAL A 176 -8.29 -3.03 2.54
C VAL A 176 -8.96 -1.68 2.38
N VAL A 177 -10.29 -1.64 2.35
CA VAL A 177 -11.06 -0.41 2.18
C VAL A 177 -11.38 0.17 3.57
N PHE A 178 -10.39 0.81 4.19
CA PHE A 178 -10.55 1.36 5.54
C PHE A 178 -11.62 2.45 5.64
N PRO A 179 -11.78 3.39 4.67
CA PRO A 179 -12.81 4.42 4.75
C PRO A 179 -14.24 3.86 4.83
N GLU A 180 -14.52 2.70 4.23
CA GLU A 180 -15.80 2.01 4.37
C GLU A 180 -16.09 1.61 5.81
N LEU A 181 -15.07 1.19 6.55
CA LEU A 181 -15.17 0.81 7.97
C LEU A 181 -15.42 2.03 8.87
N GLU A 182 -15.09 3.21 8.40
CA GLU A 182 -15.33 4.50 9.06
C GLU A 182 -16.68 5.11 8.68
N GLY A 183 -17.38 4.54 7.69
CA GLY A 183 -18.72 4.94 7.28
C GLY A 183 -18.79 5.78 6.01
N ALA A 184 -17.71 5.87 5.26
CA ALA A 184 -17.74 6.42 3.91
C ALA A 184 -18.34 5.40 2.92
N ASP A 185 -18.86 5.87 1.79
CA ASP A 185 -19.30 5.01 0.67
C ASP A 185 -18.10 4.63 -0.24
N ALA A 186 -17.12 4.02 0.36
CA ALA A 186 -15.84 3.74 -0.31
C ALA A 186 -15.91 2.51 -1.23
N PHE A 187 -16.86 1.61 -1.04
CA PHE A 187 -17.07 0.50 -1.97
C PHE A 187 -17.55 0.96 -3.35
N ALA A 188 -18.37 2.01 -3.41
CA ALA A 188 -18.75 2.62 -4.69
C ALA A 188 -17.54 3.25 -5.39
N GLU A 189 -16.62 3.86 -4.63
CA GLU A 189 -15.37 4.41 -5.15
C GLU A 189 -14.43 3.30 -5.68
N VAL A 190 -14.31 2.17 -4.97
CA VAL A 190 -13.57 1.00 -5.46
C VAL A 190 -14.15 0.51 -6.79
N ALA A 191 -15.48 0.37 -6.89
CA ALA A 191 -16.13 -0.04 -8.12
C ALA A 191 -15.79 0.92 -9.28
N ALA A 192 -15.90 2.23 -9.06
CA ALA A 192 -15.58 3.25 -10.06
C ALA A 192 -14.09 3.21 -10.49
N THR A 193 -13.18 2.93 -9.55
CA THR A 193 -11.76 2.76 -9.83
C THR A 193 -11.48 1.51 -10.65
N LEU A 194 -12.14 0.38 -10.36
CA LEU A 194 -12.04 -0.83 -11.18
C LEU A 194 -12.58 -0.60 -12.60
N ASP A 195 -13.69 0.17 -12.74
CA ASP A 195 -14.22 0.56 -14.05
C ASP A 195 -13.25 1.48 -14.81
N LEU A 196 -12.54 2.36 -14.11
CA LEU A 196 -11.50 3.18 -14.71
C LEU A 196 -10.35 2.30 -15.24
N ILE A 197 -9.86 1.36 -14.43
CA ILE A 197 -8.76 0.44 -14.85
C ILE A 197 -9.17 -0.38 -16.06
N GLU A 198 -10.43 -0.86 -16.10
CA GLU A 198 -10.96 -1.56 -17.27
C GLU A 198 -10.93 -0.71 -18.55
N ARG A 199 -11.36 0.56 -18.44
CA ARG A 199 -11.32 1.52 -19.57
C ARG A 199 -9.91 1.88 -20.03
N LEU A 200 -8.94 1.94 -19.10
CA LEU A 200 -7.53 2.17 -19.43
C LEU A 200 -6.92 0.99 -20.17
N ASP A 201 -7.47 -0.20 -20.01
CA ASP A 201 -7.08 -1.44 -20.67
C ASP A 201 -5.56 -1.67 -20.64
N PRO A 202 -4.95 -1.74 -19.44
CA PRO A 202 -3.51 -1.92 -19.31
C PRO A 202 -3.08 -3.29 -19.87
N GLN A 203 -1.81 -3.42 -20.24
CA GLN A 203 -1.21 -4.70 -20.60
C GLN A 203 -0.41 -5.29 -19.43
N THR A 204 0.30 -4.43 -18.71
CA THR A 204 1.13 -4.81 -17.56
C THR A 204 0.77 -3.96 -16.38
N ILE A 205 0.62 -4.59 -15.23
CA ILE A 205 0.32 -3.92 -13.96
C ILE A 205 1.49 -4.08 -12.99
N ILE A 206 1.91 -2.95 -12.43
CA ILE A 206 2.87 -2.85 -11.32
C ILE A 206 2.06 -2.48 -10.08
N PRO A 207 1.73 -3.46 -9.22
CA PRO A 207 0.90 -3.23 -8.04
C PRO A 207 1.70 -2.64 -6.88
N GLY A 208 1.00 -2.11 -5.86
CA GLY A 208 1.63 -1.74 -4.59
C GLY A 208 2.20 -2.94 -3.86
N HIS A 209 1.53 -4.09 -3.91
CA HIS A 209 2.00 -5.32 -3.28
C HIS A 209 1.91 -6.53 -4.21
N GLY A 210 2.84 -7.46 -4.00
CA GLY A 210 2.97 -8.66 -4.84
C GLY A 210 3.82 -8.40 -6.08
N ARG A 211 3.79 -9.35 -7.02
CA ARG A 211 4.61 -9.28 -8.24
C ARG A 211 3.95 -8.45 -9.33
N VAL A 212 4.76 -7.98 -10.25
CA VAL A 212 4.29 -7.46 -11.54
C VAL A 212 3.58 -8.57 -12.30
N PHE A 213 2.46 -8.23 -12.96
CA PHE A 213 1.68 -9.21 -13.68
C PHE A 213 1.10 -8.67 -15.01
N THR A 214 0.81 -9.58 -15.92
CA THR A 214 0.06 -9.27 -17.14
C THR A 214 -1.41 -9.15 -16.78
N TYR A 215 -2.03 -8.04 -17.18
CA TYR A 215 -3.46 -7.86 -17.02
C TYR A 215 -4.25 -8.84 -17.89
N THR A 216 -5.26 -9.43 -17.29
CA THR A 216 -6.31 -10.18 -17.98
C THR A 216 -7.68 -9.80 -17.40
N PRO A 217 -8.78 -9.92 -18.15
CA PRO A 217 -10.12 -9.60 -17.64
C PRO A 217 -10.49 -10.36 -16.36
N GLU A 218 -9.94 -11.56 -16.15
CA GLU A 218 -10.20 -12.40 -14.98
C GLU A 218 -9.72 -11.74 -13.69
N VAL A 219 -8.67 -10.93 -13.74
CA VAL A 219 -8.17 -10.17 -12.59
C VAL A 219 -9.24 -9.20 -12.09
N LEU A 220 -9.90 -8.46 -13.00
CA LEU A 220 -11.01 -7.58 -12.61
C LEU A 220 -12.24 -8.34 -12.16
N VAL A 221 -12.57 -9.46 -12.80
CA VAL A 221 -13.67 -10.33 -12.36
C VAL A 221 -13.46 -10.77 -10.90
N GLN A 222 -12.26 -11.21 -10.56
CA GLN A 222 -11.92 -11.61 -9.18
C GLN A 222 -11.97 -10.41 -8.20
N ALA A 223 -11.47 -9.24 -8.60
CA ALA A 223 -11.53 -8.04 -7.78
C ALA A 223 -13.00 -7.62 -7.52
N ARG A 224 -13.86 -7.62 -8.54
CA ARG A 224 -15.29 -7.32 -8.40
C ARG A 224 -16.01 -8.36 -7.53
N GLN A 225 -15.75 -9.64 -7.70
CA GLN A 225 -16.32 -10.70 -6.83
C GLN A 225 -15.90 -10.52 -5.37
N ARG A 226 -14.66 -10.10 -5.12
CA ARG A 226 -14.20 -9.76 -3.76
C ARG A 226 -14.96 -8.57 -3.20
N LEU A 227 -15.14 -7.51 -3.99
CA LEU A 227 -15.92 -6.33 -3.62
C LEU A 227 -17.36 -6.70 -3.29
N ASP A 228 -18.04 -7.44 -4.18
CA ASP A 228 -19.42 -7.92 -3.97
C ASP A 228 -19.54 -8.73 -2.68
N SER A 229 -18.54 -9.59 -2.40
CA SER A 229 -18.49 -10.37 -1.16
C SER A 229 -18.38 -9.49 0.10
N PHE A 230 -17.70 -8.34 0.03
CA PHE A 230 -17.58 -7.40 1.14
C PHE A 230 -18.85 -6.54 1.29
N ILE A 231 -19.46 -6.11 0.18
CA ILE A 231 -20.74 -5.40 0.17
C ILE A 231 -21.82 -6.29 0.79
N ALA A 232 -21.91 -7.55 0.38
CA ALA A 232 -22.89 -8.51 0.90
C ALA A 232 -22.65 -8.89 2.37
N ASN A 233 -21.42 -8.75 2.87
CA ASN A 233 -21.06 -9.10 4.24
C ASN A 233 -20.03 -8.12 4.82
N PRO A 234 -20.44 -6.93 5.31
CA PRO A 234 -19.55 -5.95 5.91
C PRO A 234 -18.77 -6.46 7.13
N VAL A 235 -19.34 -7.39 7.90
CA VAL A 235 -18.65 -8.04 9.03
C VAL A 235 -17.45 -8.85 8.55
N LYS A 236 -17.55 -9.51 7.40
CA LYS A 236 -16.42 -10.23 6.76
C LYS A 236 -15.31 -9.27 6.38
N HIS A 237 -15.67 -8.10 5.82
CA HIS A 237 -14.68 -7.06 5.48
C HIS A 237 -14.00 -6.51 6.74
N ALA A 238 -14.77 -6.15 7.77
CA ALA A 238 -14.24 -5.66 9.04
C ALA A 238 -13.27 -6.67 9.69
N ARG A 239 -13.65 -7.96 9.70
CA ARG A 239 -12.81 -9.04 10.22
C ARG A 239 -11.52 -9.21 9.41
N HIS A 240 -11.61 -9.09 8.08
CA HIS A 240 -10.44 -9.11 7.20
C HIS A 240 -9.49 -7.94 7.49
N ALA A 241 -9.99 -6.72 7.60
CA ALA A 241 -9.21 -5.52 7.86
C ALA A 241 -8.40 -5.63 9.16
N VAL A 242 -9.03 -6.08 10.25
CA VAL A 242 -8.34 -6.23 11.53
C VAL A 242 -7.26 -7.31 11.46
N LYS A 243 -7.52 -8.42 10.75
CA LYS A 243 -6.48 -9.45 10.53
C LYS A 243 -5.30 -8.91 9.72
N VAL A 244 -5.54 -8.03 8.75
CA VAL A 244 -4.46 -7.36 8.01
C VAL A 244 -3.64 -6.48 8.94
N LEU A 245 -4.26 -5.69 9.84
CA LEU A 245 -3.52 -4.89 10.83
C LEU A 245 -2.69 -5.77 11.78
N ILE A 246 -3.25 -6.90 12.25
CA ILE A 246 -2.51 -7.86 13.07
C ILE A 246 -1.31 -8.42 12.30
N LYS A 247 -1.53 -8.85 11.05
CA LYS A 247 -0.45 -9.40 10.22
C LYS A 247 0.61 -8.34 9.93
N PHE A 248 0.19 -7.10 9.67
CA PHE A 248 1.10 -5.97 9.46
C PHE A 248 2.00 -5.76 10.69
N LYS A 249 1.41 -5.76 11.90
CA LYS A 249 2.18 -5.66 13.15
C LYS A 249 3.14 -6.84 13.34
N LEU A 250 2.73 -8.05 13.03
CA LEU A 250 3.60 -9.21 13.09
C LEU A 250 4.75 -9.14 12.09
N LEU A 251 4.51 -8.60 10.89
CA LEU A 251 5.57 -8.35 9.89
C LEU A 251 6.55 -7.28 10.38
N GLU A 252 6.08 -6.25 11.10
CA GLU A 252 6.93 -5.21 11.68
C GLU A 252 7.84 -5.75 12.76
N VAL A 253 7.29 -6.49 13.74
CA VAL A 253 8.03 -6.92 14.94
C VAL A 253 8.66 -8.30 14.81
N GLN A 254 8.23 -9.11 13.84
CA GLN A 254 8.60 -10.51 13.58
C GLN A 254 8.31 -11.47 14.74
N ARG A 255 8.54 -11.05 15.98
CA ARG A 255 8.31 -11.81 17.23
C ARG A 255 8.01 -10.86 18.37
N GLN A 256 6.95 -11.13 19.14
CA GLN A 256 6.57 -10.33 20.31
C GLN A 256 5.97 -11.20 21.41
N LEU A 257 6.07 -10.78 22.67
CA LEU A 257 5.34 -11.43 23.77
C LEU A 257 3.84 -11.31 23.53
N THR A 258 3.09 -12.37 23.78
CA THR A 258 1.63 -12.41 23.56
C THR A 258 0.93 -11.32 24.36
N ASP A 259 1.36 -11.08 25.61
CA ASP A 259 0.75 -10.07 26.49
C ASP A 259 0.98 -8.65 25.95
N GLU A 260 2.20 -8.36 25.43
CA GLU A 260 2.53 -7.06 24.80
C GLU A 260 1.73 -6.87 23.51
N PHE A 261 1.57 -7.93 22.73
CA PHE A 261 0.79 -7.92 21.50
C PHE A 261 -0.69 -7.64 21.78
N SER A 262 -1.27 -8.31 22.79
CA SER A 262 -2.63 -8.04 23.23
C SER A 262 -2.78 -6.61 23.75
N GLN A 263 -1.82 -6.12 24.53
CA GLN A 263 -1.81 -4.73 24.99
C GLN A 263 -1.76 -3.73 23.81
N TRP A 264 -0.94 -3.99 22.79
CA TRP A 264 -0.92 -3.16 21.58
C TRP A 264 -2.29 -3.12 20.89
N ALA A 265 -2.93 -4.28 20.71
CA ALA A 265 -4.26 -4.35 20.09
C ALA A 265 -5.32 -3.60 20.92
N MET A 266 -5.31 -3.74 22.25
CA MET A 266 -6.24 -3.04 23.15
C MET A 266 -6.04 -1.53 23.16
N THR A 267 -4.81 -1.04 22.92
CA THR A 267 -4.48 0.41 22.96
C THR A 267 -4.51 1.06 21.56
N THR A 268 -4.65 0.27 20.50
CA THR A 268 -4.77 0.77 19.13
C THR A 268 -6.23 1.16 18.86
N PRO A 269 -6.55 2.45 18.66
CA PRO A 269 -7.93 2.93 18.61
C PRO A 269 -8.81 2.24 17.57
N TYR A 270 -8.24 1.87 16.45
CA TYR A 270 -8.96 1.26 15.34
C TYR A 270 -9.57 -0.11 15.68
N PHE A 271 -8.92 -0.89 16.55
CA PHE A 271 -9.46 -2.17 17.02
C PHE A 271 -10.77 -1.96 17.79
N GLU A 272 -10.82 -1.01 18.71
CA GLU A 272 -12.04 -0.70 19.47
C GLU A 272 -13.13 -0.12 18.57
N GLN A 273 -12.78 0.74 17.63
CA GLN A 273 -13.72 1.32 16.66
C GLN A 273 -14.39 0.22 15.83
N ILE A 274 -13.63 -0.70 15.26
CA ILE A 274 -14.17 -1.81 14.45
C ILE A 274 -14.96 -2.78 15.34
N ARG A 275 -14.43 -3.13 16.51
CA ARG A 275 -15.08 -4.04 17.44
C ARG A 275 -16.46 -3.53 17.83
N SER A 276 -16.56 -2.30 18.29
CA SER A 276 -17.82 -1.70 18.75
C SER A 276 -18.86 -1.61 17.62
N ARG A 277 -18.41 -1.35 16.39
CA ARG A 277 -19.31 -1.21 15.25
C ARG A 277 -19.81 -2.54 14.69
N PHE A 278 -18.98 -3.57 14.63
CA PHE A 278 -19.27 -4.80 13.89
C PHE A 278 -19.36 -6.07 14.74
N PHE A 279 -18.79 -6.08 15.96
CA PHE A 279 -18.66 -7.28 16.78
C PHE A 279 -19.32 -7.18 18.16
N GLY A 280 -20.00 -6.08 18.42
CA GLY A 280 -20.89 -5.91 19.58
C GLY A 280 -20.17 -6.03 20.92
N SER A 281 -20.64 -6.94 21.77
CA SER A 281 -20.24 -7.07 23.19
C SER A 281 -19.07 -8.01 23.45
N ILE A 282 -18.39 -8.51 22.42
CA ILE A 282 -17.22 -9.37 22.65
C ILE A 282 -16.12 -8.51 23.30
N PRO A 283 -15.58 -8.88 24.48
CA PRO A 283 -14.44 -8.18 25.06
C PRO A 283 -13.25 -8.13 24.10
N ILE A 284 -12.54 -7.00 24.09
CA ILE A 284 -11.49 -6.74 23.10
C ILE A 284 -10.34 -7.74 23.17
N ASP A 285 -9.98 -8.17 24.38
CA ASP A 285 -8.97 -9.20 24.64
C ASP A 285 -9.38 -10.54 24.04
N GLN A 286 -10.60 -11.02 24.33
CA GLN A 286 -11.13 -12.26 23.76
C GLN A 286 -11.23 -12.19 22.23
N TRP A 287 -11.65 -11.04 21.69
CA TRP A 287 -11.74 -10.86 20.25
C TRP A 287 -10.38 -10.89 19.58
N THR A 288 -9.38 -10.24 20.17
CA THR A 288 -8.00 -10.25 19.68
C THR A 288 -7.40 -11.66 19.70
N ASP A 289 -7.65 -12.41 20.79
CA ASP A 289 -7.21 -13.79 20.89
C ASP A 289 -7.85 -14.70 19.83
N GLN A 290 -9.14 -14.52 19.55
CA GLN A 290 -9.82 -15.24 18.46
C GLN A 290 -9.19 -14.94 17.10
N LEU A 291 -8.90 -13.66 16.80
CA LEU A 291 -8.28 -13.26 15.54
C LEU A 291 -6.86 -13.82 15.40
N CYS A 292 -6.07 -13.82 16.47
CA CYS A 292 -4.75 -14.45 16.51
C CYS A 292 -4.83 -15.96 16.28
N ALA A 293 -5.78 -16.64 16.93
CA ALA A 293 -6.00 -18.08 16.73
C ALA A 293 -6.36 -18.41 15.27
N GLU A 294 -7.17 -17.58 14.62
CA GLU A 294 -7.50 -17.76 13.20
C GLU A 294 -6.28 -17.56 12.28
N LEU A 295 -5.41 -16.58 12.57
CA LEU A 295 -4.19 -16.38 11.81
C LEU A 295 -3.20 -17.52 11.98
N ILE A 296 -3.12 -18.09 13.19
CA ILE A 296 -2.32 -19.28 13.49
C ILE A 296 -2.88 -20.49 12.72
N ALA A 297 -4.20 -20.71 12.77
CA ALA A 297 -4.85 -21.82 12.06
C ALA A 297 -4.67 -21.70 10.53
N ALA A 298 -4.59 -20.48 9.99
CA ALA A 298 -4.31 -20.21 8.59
C ALA A 298 -2.82 -20.31 8.23
N GLY A 299 -1.91 -20.57 9.19
CA GLY A 299 -0.48 -20.68 8.97
C GLY A 299 0.24 -19.34 8.69
N VAL A 300 -0.43 -18.20 8.91
CA VAL A 300 0.13 -16.86 8.68
C VAL A 300 0.70 -16.22 9.94
N ALA A 301 0.53 -16.88 11.08
CA ALA A 301 1.19 -16.62 12.36
C ALA A 301 1.46 -17.94 13.06
N ARG A 302 2.35 -17.94 14.05
CA ARG A 302 2.62 -19.11 14.91
C ARG A 302 2.82 -18.70 16.36
N LYS A 303 2.59 -19.63 17.30
CA LYS A 303 2.82 -19.41 18.71
C LYS A 303 3.96 -20.32 19.21
N GLU A 304 4.92 -19.73 19.91
CA GLU A 304 6.03 -20.43 20.55
C GLU A 304 6.12 -20.01 22.03
N GLY A 305 5.60 -20.86 22.92
CA GLY A 305 5.52 -20.56 24.34
C GLY A 305 4.70 -19.30 24.61
N ARG A 306 5.34 -18.26 25.12
CA ARG A 306 4.73 -16.94 25.41
C ARG A 306 4.81 -15.94 24.23
N TYR A 307 5.30 -16.36 23.08
CA TYR A 307 5.51 -15.49 21.94
C TYR A 307 4.52 -15.77 20.82
N ILE A 308 4.08 -14.72 20.14
CA ILE A 308 3.45 -14.77 18.83
C ILE A 308 4.49 -14.31 17.79
N LEU A 309 4.54 -15.00 16.65
CA LEU A 309 5.54 -14.80 15.60
C LEU A 309 4.86 -14.67 14.25
N ASN A 310 5.50 -13.94 13.38
CA ASN A 310 5.21 -13.95 11.96
C ASN A 310 5.55 -15.33 11.34
N SER A 311 4.75 -15.81 10.37
CA SER A 311 5.00 -17.02 9.57
C SER A 311 5.02 -16.70 8.10
#